data_4a7b613423693aebd78fc4a82129d32a
#
_entry.id   4a7b613423693aebd78fc4a82129d32a
#
_cell.length_a   1.000
_cell.length_b   1.000
_cell.length_c   1.000
_cell.angle_alpha   90.00
_cell.angle_beta   90.00
_cell.angle_gamma   90.00
#
_symmetry.space_group_name_H-M   'P 1'
#
loop_
_entity.id
_entity.type
_entity.pdbx_description
1 polymer ?
#
loop_
_entity_poly.entity_id
_entity_poly.type
_entity_poly.pdbx_seq_one_letter_code
_entity_poly.pdbx_strand_id
1 'polypeptide(L)'
;MIEFITNIDLAILEAIQGIKCGFLDVLIPLITRLGDKGLFWIIIAVIALCFKKTRKMGLAMAFALIFGLLIGNMTLKPLIGRIRPYDLEGYEAIREALLVKPLKDFSFPSGHTLVCFEGATAIFLHNKKWGVYAYVIAVLVAFSRLYLFVHYPTDVLGGIILGIAFGFLGTVLSRFIFKKIENK
;
A
#
# COMPACT_ATOMS: atom_id res chain seq x y z
N MET A 1 -19.97 9.06 -15.02
CA MET A 1 -19.67 8.55 -13.66
C MET A 1 -18.15 8.49 -13.40
N ILE A 2 -17.36 7.83 -14.25
CA ILE A 2 -15.89 7.74 -14.08
C ILE A 2 -15.24 9.13 -14.11
N GLU A 3 -15.60 9.98 -15.06
CA GLU A 3 -15.11 11.35 -15.17
C GLU A 3 -15.42 12.20 -13.92
N PHE A 4 -16.62 12.07 -13.37
CA PHE A 4 -17.01 12.75 -12.13
C PHE A 4 -16.13 12.33 -10.93
N ILE A 5 -15.84 11.04 -10.79
CA ILE A 5 -14.95 10.52 -9.75
C ILE A 5 -13.53 11.04 -9.93
N THR A 6 -13.04 11.04 -11.18
CA THR A 6 -11.71 11.55 -11.50
C THR A 6 -11.57 13.04 -11.19
N ASN A 7 -12.60 13.85 -11.45
CA ASN A 7 -12.59 15.28 -11.14
C ASN A 7 -12.56 15.53 -9.61
N ILE A 8 -13.27 14.73 -8.81
CA ILE A 8 -13.16 14.78 -7.34
C ILE A 8 -11.75 14.38 -6.88
N ASP A 9 -11.23 13.29 -7.41
CA ASP A 9 -9.87 12.83 -7.13
C ASP A 9 -8.83 13.92 -7.41
N LEU A 10 -8.93 14.60 -8.55
CA LEU A 10 -8.01 15.67 -8.94
C LEU A 10 -8.15 16.90 -8.04
N ALA A 11 -9.37 17.33 -7.72
CA ALA A 11 -9.59 18.45 -6.80
C ALA A 11 -8.96 18.21 -5.42
N ILE A 12 -9.05 16.98 -4.89
CA ILE A 12 -8.37 16.59 -3.64
C ILE A 12 -6.84 16.63 -3.80
N LEU A 13 -6.32 16.11 -4.91
CA LEU A 13 -4.88 16.13 -5.17
C LEU A 13 -4.34 17.56 -5.29
N GLU A 14 -5.04 18.46 -5.99
CA GLU A 14 -4.68 19.87 -6.13
C GLU A 14 -4.70 20.58 -4.78
N ALA A 15 -5.71 20.33 -3.94
CA ALA A 15 -5.75 20.85 -2.58
C ALA A 15 -4.53 20.39 -1.75
N ILE A 16 -4.12 19.13 -1.91
CA ILE A 16 -2.91 18.60 -1.24
C ILE A 16 -1.64 19.27 -1.78
N GLN A 17 -1.57 19.66 -3.07
CA GLN A 17 -0.42 20.42 -3.57
C GLN A 17 -0.28 21.77 -2.86
N GLY A 18 -1.37 22.38 -2.39
CA GLY A 18 -1.35 23.64 -1.64
C GLY A 18 -0.63 23.58 -0.29
N ILE A 19 -0.42 22.40 0.30
CA ILE A 19 0.33 22.25 1.56
C ILE A 19 1.80 21.89 1.37
N LYS A 20 2.30 21.86 0.13
CA LYS A 20 3.72 21.60 -0.16
C LYS A 20 4.62 22.62 0.52
N CYS A 21 5.67 22.13 1.15
CA CYS A 21 6.72 22.95 1.75
C CYS A 21 8.04 22.15 1.78
N GLY A 22 9.18 22.87 1.82
CA GLY A 22 10.49 22.25 1.74
C GLY A 22 10.75 21.15 2.78
N PHE A 23 10.19 21.25 3.98
CA PHE A 23 10.30 20.19 4.99
C PHE A 23 9.58 18.91 4.56
N LEU A 24 8.34 19.00 4.08
CA LEU A 24 7.57 17.84 3.61
C LEU A 24 8.15 17.27 2.32
N ASP A 25 8.70 18.10 1.44
CA ASP A 25 9.32 17.67 0.18
C ASP A 25 10.56 16.78 0.41
N VAL A 26 11.23 16.92 1.56
CA VAL A 26 12.31 16.01 1.98
C VAL A 26 11.76 14.79 2.73
N LEU A 27 10.81 14.99 3.64
CA LEU A 27 10.32 13.93 4.53
C LEU A 27 9.46 12.90 3.80
N ILE A 28 8.55 13.34 2.95
CA ILE A 28 7.57 12.45 2.27
C ILE A 28 8.23 11.43 1.34
N PRO A 29 9.25 11.78 0.52
CA PRO A 29 10.00 10.78 -0.24
C PRO A 29 10.73 9.73 0.60
N LEU A 30 11.11 10.05 1.84
CA LEU A 30 11.71 9.06 2.76
C LEU A 30 10.65 8.11 3.31
N ILE A 31 9.49 8.65 3.72
CA ILE A 31 8.37 7.84 4.23
C ILE A 31 7.88 6.84 3.18
N THR A 32 7.72 7.28 1.93
CA THR A 32 7.19 6.43 0.86
C THR A 32 8.06 5.20 0.59
N ARG A 33 9.38 5.26 0.87
CA ARG A 33 10.31 4.12 0.69
C ARG A 33 9.92 2.90 1.51
N LEU A 34 9.18 3.06 2.61
CA LEU A 34 8.68 1.93 3.41
C LEU A 34 7.65 1.08 2.66
N GLY A 35 7.10 1.60 1.55
CA GLY A 35 6.24 0.85 0.64
C GLY A 35 6.94 0.32 -0.61
N ASP A 36 8.21 0.71 -0.87
CA ASP A 36 8.92 0.36 -2.09
C ASP A 36 9.07 -1.16 -2.25
N LYS A 37 8.45 -1.69 -3.32
CA LYS A 37 8.44 -3.13 -3.64
C LYS A 37 8.04 -4.04 -2.47
N GLY A 38 7.46 -3.48 -1.41
CA GLY A 38 7.10 -4.21 -0.19
C GLY A 38 8.30 -4.71 0.63
N LEU A 39 9.52 -4.29 0.32
CA LEU A 39 10.74 -4.85 0.91
C LEU A 39 10.74 -4.77 2.44
N PHE A 40 10.34 -3.64 3.01
CA PHE A 40 10.22 -3.46 4.46
C PHE A 40 9.30 -4.51 5.09
N TRP A 41 8.14 -4.76 4.50
CA TRP A 41 7.16 -5.72 4.97
C TRP A 41 7.58 -7.17 4.76
N ILE A 42 8.28 -7.45 3.66
CA ILE A 42 8.90 -8.76 3.39
C ILE A 42 9.96 -9.08 4.46
N ILE A 43 10.82 -8.13 4.80
CA ILE A 43 11.84 -8.30 5.84
C ILE A 43 11.18 -8.61 7.20
N ILE A 44 10.14 -7.86 7.58
CA ILE A 44 9.40 -8.12 8.83
C ILE A 44 8.77 -9.53 8.80
N ALA A 45 8.15 -9.92 7.69
CA ALA A 45 7.55 -11.25 7.54
C ALA A 45 8.60 -12.37 7.70
N VAL A 46 9.76 -12.24 7.04
CA VAL A 46 10.87 -13.20 7.14
C VAL A 46 11.40 -13.29 8.58
N ILE A 47 11.68 -12.14 9.22
CA ILE A 47 12.11 -12.12 10.62
C ILE A 47 11.07 -12.80 11.52
N ALA A 48 9.79 -12.49 11.32
CA ALA A 48 8.71 -13.08 12.12
C ALA A 48 8.60 -14.61 11.95
N LEU A 49 8.92 -15.14 10.76
CA LEU A 49 8.95 -16.58 10.49
C LEU A 49 10.05 -17.30 11.28
N CYS A 50 11.19 -16.64 11.54
CA CYS A 50 12.33 -17.24 12.24
C CYS A 50 12.04 -17.54 13.73
N PHE A 51 11.05 -16.89 14.35
CA PHE A 51 10.78 -17.04 15.78
C PHE A 51 9.47 -17.79 16.04
N LYS A 52 9.49 -18.81 16.92
CA LYS A 52 8.31 -19.63 17.27
C LYS A 52 7.10 -18.81 17.71
N LYS A 53 7.30 -17.67 18.43
CA LYS A 53 6.23 -16.80 18.92
C LYS A 53 5.52 -16.00 17.82
N THR A 54 6.20 -15.67 16.73
CA THR A 54 5.72 -14.77 15.69
C THR A 54 5.55 -15.44 14.33
N ARG A 55 5.95 -16.71 14.17
CA ARG A 55 5.89 -17.41 12.87
C ARG A 55 4.49 -17.50 12.26
N LYS A 56 3.42 -17.57 13.09
CA LYS A 56 2.02 -17.53 12.62
C LYS A 56 1.73 -16.17 11.96
N MET A 57 2.20 -15.07 12.55
CA MET A 57 2.11 -13.72 11.99
C MET A 57 2.95 -13.59 10.70
N GLY A 58 4.20 -14.07 10.73
CA GLY A 58 5.06 -14.04 9.54
C GLY A 58 4.46 -14.77 8.35
N LEU A 59 3.85 -15.94 8.58
CA LEU A 59 3.16 -16.70 7.53
C LEU A 59 1.89 -15.96 7.03
N ALA A 60 1.14 -15.33 7.92
CA ALA A 60 -0.01 -14.50 7.57
C ALA A 60 0.40 -13.33 6.65
N MET A 61 1.50 -12.63 7.00
CA MET A 61 2.07 -11.57 6.17
C MET A 61 2.52 -12.08 4.81
N ALA A 62 3.22 -13.23 4.77
CA ALA A 62 3.67 -13.84 3.51
C ALA A 62 2.51 -14.12 2.55
N PHE A 63 1.43 -14.73 3.03
CA PHE A 63 0.23 -14.96 2.22
C PHE A 63 -0.42 -13.65 1.75
N ALA A 64 -0.55 -12.66 2.65
CA ALA A 64 -1.12 -11.36 2.29
C ALA A 64 -0.32 -10.69 1.16
N LEU A 65 1.00 -10.63 1.29
CA LEU A 65 1.90 -10.05 0.29
C LEU A 65 1.84 -10.80 -1.07
N ILE A 66 1.68 -12.14 -1.03
CA ILE A 66 1.49 -12.93 -2.24
C ILE A 66 0.15 -12.59 -2.91
N PHE A 67 -0.94 -12.46 -2.14
CA PHE A 67 -2.24 -12.06 -2.70
C PHE A 67 -2.17 -10.66 -3.32
N GLY A 68 -1.54 -9.69 -2.65
CA GLY A 68 -1.36 -8.35 -3.19
C GLY A 68 -0.52 -8.31 -4.45
N LEU A 69 0.55 -9.10 -4.51
CA LEU A 69 1.36 -9.22 -5.71
C LEU A 69 0.54 -9.81 -6.87
N LEU A 70 -0.08 -10.96 -6.67
CA LEU A 70 -0.77 -11.70 -7.74
C LEU A 70 -2.06 -10.99 -8.17
N ILE A 71 -2.92 -10.65 -7.21
CA ILE A 71 -4.24 -10.07 -7.51
C ILE A 71 -4.14 -8.56 -7.73
N GLY A 72 -3.49 -7.83 -6.80
CA GLY A 72 -3.41 -6.38 -6.87
C GLY A 72 -2.53 -5.88 -8.01
N ASN A 73 -1.27 -6.32 -8.03
CA ASN A 73 -0.30 -5.77 -8.97
C ASN A 73 -0.27 -6.47 -10.34
N MET A 74 -0.37 -7.82 -10.37
CA MET A 74 -0.26 -8.55 -11.64
C MET A 74 -1.59 -8.72 -12.36
N THR A 75 -2.74 -8.66 -11.67
CA THR A 75 -4.06 -8.84 -12.28
C THR A 75 -4.84 -7.53 -12.37
N LEU A 76 -5.15 -6.88 -11.25
CA LEU A 76 -6.02 -5.69 -11.25
C LEU A 76 -5.39 -4.50 -11.94
N LYS A 77 -4.09 -4.25 -11.77
CA LYS A 77 -3.43 -3.12 -12.43
C LYS A 77 -3.56 -3.15 -13.96
N PRO A 78 -3.14 -4.21 -14.66
CA PRO A 78 -3.28 -4.25 -16.11
C PRO A 78 -4.73 -4.37 -16.57
N LEU A 79 -5.62 -5.01 -15.78
CA LEU A 79 -7.03 -5.14 -16.13
C LEU A 79 -7.77 -3.80 -16.13
N ILE A 80 -7.50 -2.93 -15.16
CA ILE A 80 -8.14 -1.61 -15.03
C ILE A 80 -7.44 -0.58 -15.93
N GLY A 81 -6.11 -0.65 -16.05
CA GLY A 81 -5.35 0.18 -16.97
C GLY A 81 -5.43 1.69 -16.68
N ARG A 82 -5.68 2.11 -15.41
CA ARG A 82 -5.87 3.52 -15.07
C ARG A 82 -4.58 4.32 -15.23
N ILE A 83 -4.63 5.39 -16.03
CA ILE A 83 -3.53 6.33 -16.24
C ILE A 83 -3.28 7.09 -14.93
N ARG A 84 -2.01 7.43 -14.65
CA ARG A 84 -1.63 8.16 -13.44
C ARG A 84 -2.00 9.64 -13.51
N PRO A 85 -2.26 10.30 -12.36
CA PRO A 85 -2.70 11.70 -12.38
C PRO A 85 -1.68 12.64 -13.04
N TYR A 86 -0.39 12.42 -12.86
CA TYR A 86 0.66 13.24 -13.49
C TYR A 86 0.87 12.96 -14.99
N ASP A 87 0.26 11.91 -15.54
CA ASP A 87 0.30 11.59 -16.99
C ASP A 87 -0.93 12.10 -17.73
N LEU A 88 -1.87 12.78 -17.07
CA LEU A 88 -2.99 13.45 -17.71
C LEU A 88 -2.54 14.73 -18.43
N GLU A 89 -3.23 15.07 -19.50
CA GLU A 89 -3.07 16.34 -20.20
C GLU A 89 -3.31 17.52 -19.23
N GLY A 90 -2.43 18.53 -19.29
CA GLY A 90 -2.47 19.69 -18.40
C GLY A 90 -1.68 19.54 -17.09
N TYR A 91 -1.08 18.37 -16.81
CA TYR A 91 -0.28 18.12 -15.60
C TYR A 91 1.22 17.93 -15.87
N GLU A 92 1.71 18.33 -17.05
CA GLU A 92 3.10 18.18 -17.48
C GLU A 92 4.07 18.88 -16.50
N ALA A 93 3.73 20.08 -16.03
CA ALA A 93 4.54 20.81 -15.06
C ALA A 93 4.67 20.06 -13.72
N ILE A 94 3.60 19.38 -13.27
CA ILE A 94 3.64 18.55 -12.07
C ILE A 94 4.51 17.33 -12.31
N ARG A 95 4.43 16.71 -13.49
CA ARG A 95 5.25 15.55 -13.87
C ARG A 95 6.75 15.89 -13.85
N GLU A 96 7.14 17.06 -14.35
CA GLU A 96 8.52 17.53 -14.31
C GLU A 96 9.02 17.83 -12.90
N ALA A 97 8.11 18.30 -12.00
CA ALA A 97 8.39 18.63 -10.61
C ALA A 97 8.19 17.45 -9.63
N LEU A 98 8.05 16.20 -10.11
CA LEU A 98 7.88 15.05 -9.23
C LEU A 98 9.10 14.85 -8.33
N LEU A 99 8.84 14.66 -7.04
CA LEU A 99 9.87 14.38 -6.02
C LEU A 99 10.36 12.91 -6.04
N VAL A 100 9.77 12.08 -6.90
CA VAL A 100 10.12 10.68 -7.11
C VAL A 100 10.15 10.36 -8.60
N LYS A 101 10.84 9.30 -8.97
CA LYS A 101 10.89 8.86 -10.38
C LYS A 101 9.49 8.48 -10.87
N PRO A 102 9.08 8.90 -12.08
CA PRO A 102 7.83 8.46 -12.68
C PRO A 102 7.77 6.93 -12.76
N LEU A 103 6.61 6.39 -12.40
CA LEU A 103 6.36 4.95 -12.41
C LEU A 103 5.86 4.55 -13.80
N LYS A 104 6.20 3.34 -14.25
CA LYS A 104 5.86 2.84 -15.60
C LYS A 104 4.61 1.97 -15.62
N ASP A 105 4.05 1.67 -14.45
CA ASP A 105 2.85 0.83 -14.29
C ASP A 105 1.58 1.69 -14.10
N PHE A 106 0.42 1.04 -14.20
CA PHE A 106 -0.88 1.69 -14.03
C PHE A 106 -1.15 2.17 -12.60
N SER A 107 -2.13 3.09 -12.45
CA SER A 107 -2.37 3.77 -11.19
C SER A 107 -3.13 2.91 -10.17
N PHE A 108 -4.22 2.23 -10.58
CA PHE A 108 -5.09 1.49 -9.66
C PHE A 108 -4.74 0.00 -9.56
N PRO A 109 -4.77 -0.58 -8.37
CA PRO A 109 -4.74 0.06 -7.05
C PRO A 109 -3.34 0.56 -6.68
N SER A 110 -3.25 1.43 -5.65
CA SER A 110 -1.96 1.89 -5.12
C SER A 110 -1.18 0.74 -4.47
N GLY A 111 -0.11 0.27 -5.12
CA GLY A 111 0.68 -0.85 -4.63
C GLY A 111 1.40 -0.58 -3.30
N HIS A 112 1.89 0.64 -3.07
CA HIS A 112 2.49 1.05 -1.80
C HIS A 112 1.47 1.00 -0.66
N THR A 113 0.27 1.53 -0.88
CA THR A 113 -0.82 1.48 0.09
C THR A 113 -1.23 0.04 0.37
N LEU A 114 -1.42 -0.74 -0.68
CA LEU A 114 -1.82 -2.14 -0.62
C LEU A 114 -0.87 -2.94 0.30
N VAL A 115 0.42 -2.95 -0.01
CA VAL A 115 1.41 -3.72 0.74
C VAL A 115 1.53 -3.28 2.20
N CYS A 116 1.40 -1.98 2.49
CA CYS A 116 1.45 -1.47 3.85
C CYS A 116 0.24 -1.91 4.67
N PHE A 117 -0.97 -1.86 4.10
CA PHE A 117 -2.18 -2.30 4.78
C PHE A 117 -2.27 -3.82 4.94
N GLU A 118 -1.72 -4.60 4.02
CA GLU A 118 -1.53 -6.05 4.16
C GLU A 118 -0.71 -6.40 5.39
N GLY A 119 0.48 -5.82 5.48
CA GLY A 119 1.39 -6.05 6.59
C GLY A 119 0.79 -5.57 7.93
N ALA A 120 0.25 -4.35 7.95
CA ALA A 120 -0.35 -3.77 9.14
C ALA A 120 -1.53 -4.61 9.66
N THR A 121 -2.41 -5.09 8.77
CA THR A 121 -3.56 -5.93 9.14
C THR A 121 -3.11 -7.27 9.70
N ALA A 122 -2.18 -7.95 9.05
CA ALA A 122 -1.65 -9.22 9.53
C ALA A 122 -1.00 -9.07 10.92
N ILE A 123 -0.22 -8.00 11.15
CA ILE A 123 0.36 -7.72 12.47
C ILE A 123 -0.73 -7.42 13.50
N PHE A 124 -1.71 -6.59 13.17
CA PHE A 124 -2.79 -6.17 14.07
C PHE A 124 -3.66 -7.34 14.56
N LEU A 125 -3.93 -8.30 13.68
CA LEU A 125 -4.71 -9.50 14.01
C LEU A 125 -3.95 -10.49 14.93
N HIS A 126 -2.63 -10.35 15.03
CA HIS A 126 -1.79 -11.14 15.94
C HIS A 126 -1.35 -10.36 17.18
N ASN A 127 -1.09 -9.07 17.06
CA ASN A 127 -0.68 -8.19 18.15
C ASN A 127 -1.22 -6.79 17.94
N LYS A 128 -2.23 -6.41 18.72
CA LYS A 128 -2.92 -5.11 18.61
C LYS A 128 -1.99 -3.92 18.76
N LYS A 129 -1.06 -3.97 19.73
CA LYS A 129 -0.14 -2.86 20.02
C LYS A 129 0.78 -2.58 18.81
N TRP A 130 1.47 -3.60 18.33
CA TRP A 130 2.34 -3.45 17.15
C TRP A 130 1.56 -3.17 15.87
N GLY A 131 0.35 -3.70 15.76
CA GLY A 131 -0.55 -3.43 14.65
C GLY A 131 -0.96 -1.97 14.55
N VAL A 132 -1.19 -1.28 15.67
CA VAL A 132 -1.49 0.17 15.65
C VAL A 132 -0.31 0.95 15.08
N TYR A 133 0.92 0.69 15.51
CA TYR A 133 2.11 1.34 14.94
C TYR A 133 2.28 1.02 13.45
N ALA A 134 2.00 -0.21 13.05
CA ALA A 134 2.04 -0.61 11.65
C ALA A 134 0.99 0.14 10.80
N TYR A 135 -0.22 0.34 11.32
CA TYR A 135 -1.23 1.15 10.65
C TYR A 135 -0.87 2.64 10.57
N VAL A 136 -0.21 3.20 11.58
CA VAL A 136 0.32 4.58 11.49
C VAL A 136 1.29 4.70 10.32
N ILE A 137 2.23 3.75 10.18
CA ILE A 137 3.14 3.71 9.04
C ILE A 137 2.37 3.58 7.72
N ALA A 138 1.38 2.67 7.67
CA ALA A 138 0.57 2.44 6.46
C ALA A 138 -0.19 3.70 6.02
N VAL A 139 -0.78 4.44 6.98
CA VAL A 139 -1.48 5.71 6.70
C VAL A 139 -0.51 6.78 6.21
N LEU A 140 0.66 6.91 6.83
CA LEU A 140 1.68 7.87 6.39
C LEU A 140 2.17 7.56 4.96
N VAL A 141 2.41 6.28 4.64
CA VAL A 141 2.76 5.87 3.27
C VAL A 141 1.59 6.12 2.32
N ALA A 142 0.35 5.82 2.69
CA ALA A 142 -0.83 6.08 1.86
C ALA A 142 -0.96 7.58 1.54
N PHE A 143 -0.84 8.45 2.55
CA PHE A 143 -0.84 9.89 2.36
C PHE A 143 0.32 10.38 1.46
N SER A 144 1.50 9.78 1.61
CA SER A 144 2.66 10.13 0.78
C SER A 144 2.37 9.97 -0.72
N ARG A 145 1.52 9.00 -1.11
CA ARG A 145 1.19 8.77 -2.53
C ARG A 145 0.35 9.89 -3.12
N LEU A 146 -0.51 10.50 -2.30
CA LEU A 146 -1.31 11.67 -2.68
C LEU A 146 -0.45 12.93 -2.77
N TYR A 147 0.36 13.17 -1.74
CA TYR A 147 1.29 14.30 -1.69
C TYR A 147 2.26 14.32 -2.89
N LEU A 148 2.77 13.15 -3.27
CA LEU A 148 3.66 12.97 -4.41
C LEU A 148 2.95 13.04 -5.78
N PHE A 149 1.61 13.19 -5.79
CA PHE A 149 0.78 13.24 -7.00
C PHE A 149 0.90 12.00 -7.90
N VAL A 150 1.19 10.83 -7.34
CA VAL A 150 1.44 9.60 -8.11
C VAL A 150 0.28 8.62 -8.13
N HIS A 151 -0.74 8.85 -7.29
CA HIS A 151 -1.98 8.08 -7.21
C HIS A 151 -3.16 8.99 -6.88
N TYR A 152 -4.34 8.61 -7.37
CA TYR A 152 -5.59 9.23 -6.99
C TYR A 152 -6.04 8.80 -5.58
N PRO A 153 -6.84 9.61 -4.86
CA PRO A 153 -7.49 9.21 -3.61
C PRO A 153 -8.21 7.86 -3.71
N THR A 154 -8.93 7.61 -4.79
CA THR A 154 -9.63 6.34 -5.02
C THR A 154 -8.68 5.15 -5.24
N ASP A 155 -7.48 5.35 -5.81
CA ASP A 155 -6.46 4.28 -5.90
C ASP A 155 -5.94 3.90 -4.52
N VAL A 156 -5.73 4.92 -3.67
CA VAL A 156 -5.31 4.74 -2.28
C VAL A 156 -6.40 4.01 -1.50
N LEU A 157 -7.65 4.43 -1.62
CA LEU A 157 -8.79 3.77 -0.99
C LEU A 157 -8.92 2.31 -1.44
N GLY A 158 -8.78 2.04 -2.74
CA GLY A 158 -8.74 0.68 -3.27
C GLY A 158 -7.60 -0.15 -2.66
N GLY A 159 -6.40 0.44 -2.53
CA GLY A 159 -5.26 -0.18 -1.87
C GLY A 159 -5.51 -0.49 -0.38
N ILE A 160 -6.19 0.41 0.35
CA ILE A 160 -6.59 0.20 1.75
C ILE A 160 -7.54 -0.99 1.88
N ILE A 161 -8.63 -0.99 1.11
CA ILE A 161 -9.67 -2.03 1.17
C ILE A 161 -9.08 -3.40 0.85
N LEU A 162 -8.35 -3.49 -0.27
CA LEU A 162 -7.71 -4.74 -0.69
C LEU A 162 -6.64 -5.19 0.30
N GLY A 163 -5.82 -4.26 0.83
CA GLY A 163 -4.78 -4.57 1.79
C GLY A 163 -5.33 -5.14 3.10
N ILE A 164 -6.42 -4.56 3.62
CA ILE A 164 -7.12 -5.10 4.79
C ILE A 164 -7.68 -6.49 4.49
N ALA A 165 -8.34 -6.66 3.34
CA ALA A 165 -8.92 -7.95 2.95
C ALA A 165 -7.85 -9.05 2.82
N PHE A 166 -6.74 -8.77 2.15
CA PHE A 166 -5.66 -9.75 1.97
C PHE A 166 -4.91 -10.03 3.27
N GLY A 167 -4.69 -9.03 4.13
CA GLY A 167 -4.14 -9.22 5.47
C GLY A 167 -5.02 -10.12 6.35
N PHE A 168 -6.33 -9.96 6.26
CA PHE A 168 -7.30 -10.83 6.93
C PHE A 168 -7.26 -12.25 6.36
N LEU A 169 -7.35 -12.42 5.04
CA LEU A 169 -7.31 -13.73 4.37
C LEU A 169 -5.99 -14.47 4.66
N GLY A 170 -4.86 -13.79 4.59
CA GLY A 170 -3.56 -14.37 4.94
C GLY A 170 -3.52 -14.85 6.40
N THR A 171 -4.15 -14.10 7.32
CA THR A 171 -4.25 -14.49 8.73
C THR A 171 -5.13 -15.73 8.92
N VAL A 172 -6.27 -15.80 8.23
CA VAL A 172 -7.16 -16.97 8.27
C VAL A 172 -6.42 -18.21 7.77
N LEU A 173 -5.74 -18.10 6.62
CA LEU A 173 -5.00 -19.20 6.02
C LEU A 173 -3.86 -19.68 6.92
N SER A 174 -3.09 -18.75 7.50
CA SER A 174 -2.04 -19.08 8.46
C SER A 174 -2.57 -19.84 9.66
N ARG A 175 -3.68 -19.38 10.27
CA ARG A 175 -4.31 -20.07 11.40
C ARG A 175 -4.79 -21.46 11.03
N PHE A 176 -5.37 -21.65 9.86
CA PHE A 176 -5.82 -22.95 9.37
C PHE A 176 -4.64 -23.94 9.24
N ILE A 177 -3.53 -23.51 8.65
CA ILE A 177 -2.34 -24.34 8.47
C ILE A 177 -1.77 -24.76 9.83
N PHE A 178 -1.58 -23.81 10.77
CA PHE A 178 -1.03 -24.13 12.08
C PHE A 178 -1.93 -25.04 12.90
N LYS A 179 -3.26 -24.85 12.85
CA LYS A 179 -4.22 -25.77 13.48
C LYS A 179 -4.08 -27.22 12.97
N LYS A 180 -3.86 -27.38 11.65
CA LYS A 180 -3.67 -28.72 11.06
C LYS A 180 -2.35 -29.36 11.47
N ILE A 181 -1.30 -28.56 11.70
CA ILE A 181 0.01 -29.04 12.16
C ILE A 181 -0.03 -29.43 13.66
N GLU A 182 -0.72 -28.65 14.48
CA GLU A 182 -0.82 -28.86 15.94
C GLU A 182 -1.73 -30.05 16.31
N ASN A 183 -2.62 -30.46 15.39
CA ASN A 183 -3.52 -31.63 15.56
C ASN A 183 -2.91 -32.96 15.05
N LYS A 184 -1.67 -32.95 14.57
CA LYS A 184 -0.90 -34.15 14.20
C LYS A 184 0.15 -34.48 15.24
#